data_2d3502fd96927c60b5b169daa8bd6c21
#
_entry.id   2d3502fd96927c60b5b169daa8bd6c21
#
_cell.length_a   1.000
_cell.length_b   1.000
_cell.length_c   1.000
_cell.angle_alpha   90.00
_cell.angle_beta   90.00
_cell.angle_gamma   90.00
#
_symmetry.space_group_name_H-M   'P 1'
#
loop_
_entity.id
_entity.type
_entity.pdbx_description
1 polymer ?
#
loop_
_entity_poly.entity_id
_entity_poly.type
_entity_poly.pdbx_seq_one_letter_code
_entity_poly.pdbx_strand_id
1 'polypeptide(L)'
;MREHIIVCGEDALAMRIIDELSGAELSVVQLAAPGDLGTAGVATAHAVIAASADDAINLEVALLARQANPGVRVVARLSNSVLHQALNAGVGPGVILDVADLAAPSVVEALLGRTAHTIRAGGVDFVVSSDVVDRGGTLREIYGRLAPVAVIRGENSPNPGEVIACPRLDDEVYEGDRTTLIGRADQLVAAGLPVGGRAEADPGHRSPPVRAFDSIRAFFEDMNPMFYRALAFSLAMLLGSTVILRFAFQPTMGWVDALSFATETLTTVGYGDFNFLGQPLWLRLWGVVMMLSGIATISVVVAFVADVLLSRRLPQAASRQKIRHLRQHFVVAGLGSFGIRVAGMLTDAGHSVAVIELSEDNRYLSTAAELGIPVITGDATLRTTLAAAHVQRARAIAVLTEDDMVNIETGLVLRELTGALDGSDPAKPRIPIVLRIYDKAVGAAVGRWLDFNHVRSTVDLATPWFIGAAMGLDVLGTFSVGQRSFMVGGVRVQPDSRLDGLRIAELSTLTRVIAIERDGREAELNPRRDTVFEPGDTLYLVGPYHELLETLRRGQRSATRG
;
A
#
# COMPACT_ATOMS: atom_id res chain seq x y z
N MET A 1 27.74 -15.78 -31.96
CA MET A 1 26.68 -14.74 -31.82
C MET A 1 26.88 -14.10 -30.48
N ARG A 2 26.74 -12.76 -30.37
CA ARG A 2 26.81 -12.11 -29.05
C ARG A 2 25.63 -12.59 -28.22
N GLU A 3 25.85 -12.92 -26.96
CA GLU A 3 24.80 -13.23 -26.01
C GLU A 3 23.79 -12.06 -25.98
N HIS A 4 22.49 -12.36 -26.10
CA HIS A 4 21.43 -11.36 -26.13
C HIS A 4 20.38 -11.69 -25.08
N ILE A 5 19.57 -10.70 -24.70
CA ILE A 5 18.46 -10.83 -23.76
C ILE A 5 17.15 -10.71 -24.55
N ILE A 6 16.25 -11.66 -24.35
CA ILE A 6 14.93 -11.63 -24.95
C ILE A 6 13.97 -11.02 -23.93
N VAL A 7 13.19 -10.00 -24.32
CA VAL A 7 12.16 -9.38 -23.48
C VAL A 7 10.82 -9.54 -24.17
N CYS A 8 9.89 -10.22 -23.50
CA CYS A 8 8.53 -10.42 -23.96
C CYS A 8 7.57 -9.48 -23.23
N GLY A 9 6.84 -8.66 -23.99
CA GLY A 9 5.86 -7.70 -23.52
C GLY A 9 5.94 -6.38 -24.27
N GLU A 10 4.85 -5.62 -24.21
CA GLU A 10 4.69 -4.30 -24.84
C GLU A 10 4.22 -3.23 -23.84
N ASP A 11 4.05 -3.61 -22.57
CA ASP A 11 3.61 -2.69 -21.52
C ASP A 11 4.76 -1.78 -21.02
N ALA A 12 4.43 -0.85 -20.16
CA ALA A 12 5.38 0.13 -19.62
C ALA A 12 6.60 -0.52 -18.94
N LEU A 13 6.43 -1.68 -18.28
CA LEU A 13 7.53 -2.38 -17.63
C LEU A 13 8.47 -3.01 -18.66
N ALA A 14 7.92 -3.70 -19.65
CA ALA A 14 8.71 -4.33 -20.71
C ALA A 14 9.50 -3.28 -21.50
N MET A 15 8.84 -2.19 -21.90
CA MET A 15 9.48 -1.08 -22.61
C MET A 15 10.58 -0.45 -21.77
N ARG A 16 10.36 -0.23 -20.49
CA ARG A 16 11.36 0.32 -19.57
C ARG A 16 12.57 -0.58 -19.43
N ILE A 17 12.35 -1.90 -19.32
CA ILE A 17 13.45 -2.88 -19.28
C ILE A 17 14.25 -2.83 -20.59
N ILE A 18 13.60 -2.75 -21.74
CA ILE A 18 14.26 -2.68 -23.07
C ILE A 18 15.10 -1.41 -23.18
N ASP A 19 14.55 -0.25 -22.81
CA ASP A 19 15.25 1.03 -22.85
C ASP A 19 16.51 1.02 -21.99
N GLU A 20 16.42 0.50 -20.77
CA GLU A 20 17.54 0.43 -19.83
C GLU A 20 18.62 -0.55 -20.29
N LEU A 21 18.24 -1.74 -20.78
CA LEU A 21 19.19 -2.72 -21.32
C LEU A 21 19.87 -2.19 -22.58
N SER A 22 19.13 -1.52 -23.46
CA SER A 22 19.65 -0.90 -24.69
C SER A 22 20.60 0.27 -24.36
N GLY A 23 20.23 1.11 -23.38
CA GLY A 23 21.08 2.19 -22.87
C GLY A 23 22.38 1.68 -22.24
N ALA A 24 22.39 0.44 -21.72
CA ALA A 24 23.58 -0.26 -21.24
C ALA A 24 24.34 -1.01 -22.35
N GLU A 25 24.06 -0.74 -23.63
CA GLU A 25 24.69 -1.36 -24.81
C GLU A 25 24.55 -2.90 -24.86
N LEU A 26 23.50 -3.47 -24.24
CA LEU A 26 23.19 -4.89 -24.33
C LEU A 26 22.35 -5.17 -25.58
N SER A 27 22.57 -6.33 -26.18
CA SER A 27 21.77 -6.79 -27.33
C SER A 27 20.41 -7.27 -26.79
N VAL A 28 19.32 -6.63 -27.20
CA VAL A 28 17.96 -6.95 -26.77
C VAL A 28 17.12 -7.35 -27.98
N VAL A 29 16.33 -8.41 -27.82
CA VAL A 29 15.31 -8.84 -28.79
C VAL A 29 13.94 -8.72 -28.11
N GLN A 30 13.10 -7.84 -28.62
CA GLN A 30 11.73 -7.71 -28.13
C GLN A 30 10.80 -8.70 -28.82
N LEU A 31 9.91 -9.31 -28.06
CA LEU A 31 8.85 -10.18 -28.55
C LEU A 31 7.48 -9.69 -28.07
N ALA A 32 6.54 -9.61 -28.99
CA ALA A 32 5.14 -9.32 -28.66
C ALA A 32 4.38 -10.58 -28.20
N ALA A 33 4.76 -11.77 -28.72
CA ALA A 33 4.04 -13.03 -28.45
C ALA A 33 4.98 -14.21 -28.18
N PRO A 34 4.54 -15.22 -27.37
CA PRO A 34 5.35 -16.38 -27.02
C PRO A 34 5.82 -17.25 -28.20
N GLY A 35 5.01 -17.27 -29.29
CA GLY A 35 5.27 -18.13 -30.45
C GLY A 35 6.59 -17.88 -31.20
N ASP A 36 7.18 -16.72 -31.01
CA ASP A 36 8.38 -16.28 -31.73
C ASP A 36 9.70 -16.55 -31.00
N LEU A 37 9.68 -17.24 -29.85
CA LEU A 37 10.87 -17.52 -29.04
C LEU A 37 11.97 -18.26 -29.82
N GLY A 38 11.59 -19.17 -30.72
CA GLY A 38 12.55 -19.89 -31.56
C GLY A 38 13.30 -18.97 -32.52
N THR A 39 12.58 -18.05 -33.17
CA THR A 39 13.14 -17.07 -34.11
C THR A 39 13.97 -16.01 -33.40
N ALA A 40 13.64 -15.72 -32.15
CA ALA A 40 14.41 -14.81 -31.29
C ALA A 40 15.74 -15.41 -30.79
N GLY A 41 16.02 -16.68 -31.10
CA GLY A 41 17.29 -17.31 -30.74
C GLY A 41 17.42 -17.70 -29.28
N VAL A 42 16.36 -18.19 -28.65
CA VAL A 42 16.35 -18.61 -27.23
C VAL A 42 17.44 -19.64 -26.90
N ALA A 43 17.86 -20.46 -27.88
CA ALA A 43 18.94 -21.44 -27.70
C ALA A 43 20.30 -20.82 -27.33
N THR A 44 20.53 -19.57 -27.69
CA THR A 44 21.77 -18.83 -27.43
C THR A 44 21.57 -17.56 -26.62
N ALA A 45 20.35 -17.34 -26.14
CA ALA A 45 20.05 -16.19 -25.30
C ALA A 45 20.69 -16.33 -23.91
N HIS A 46 21.15 -15.21 -23.35
CA HIS A 46 21.66 -15.15 -21.99
C HIS A 46 20.50 -15.25 -20.97
N ALA A 47 19.41 -14.55 -21.24
CA ALA A 47 18.21 -14.57 -20.40
C ALA A 47 16.95 -14.30 -21.24
N VAL A 48 15.81 -14.73 -20.69
CA VAL A 48 14.46 -14.40 -21.17
C VAL A 48 13.70 -13.71 -20.05
N ILE A 49 13.21 -12.51 -20.34
CA ILE A 49 12.38 -11.71 -19.41
C ILE A 49 10.96 -11.71 -19.94
N ALA A 50 10.03 -12.34 -19.23
CA ALA A 50 8.60 -12.30 -19.50
C ALA A 50 7.97 -11.20 -18.61
N ALA A 51 7.73 -10.04 -19.19
CA ALA A 51 7.32 -8.82 -18.47
C ALA A 51 5.93 -8.28 -18.89
N SER A 52 5.11 -9.07 -19.59
CA SER A 52 3.76 -8.70 -19.97
C SER A 52 2.87 -8.42 -18.75
N ALA A 53 1.83 -7.61 -18.92
CA ALA A 53 0.79 -7.42 -17.90
C ALA A 53 -0.06 -8.69 -17.68
N ASP A 54 -0.06 -9.63 -18.63
CA ASP A 54 -0.82 -10.88 -18.57
C ASP A 54 0.05 -12.03 -18.02
N ASP A 55 -0.34 -12.54 -16.84
CA ASP A 55 0.32 -13.67 -16.17
C ASP A 55 0.33 -14.94 -17.02
N ALA A 56 -0.70 -15.16 -17.88
CA ALA A 56 -0.78 -16.35 -18.73
C ALA A 56 0.30 -16.31 -19.83
N ILE A 57 0.51 -15.16 -20.46
CA ILE A 57 1.58 -14.96 -21.45
C ILE A 57 2.94 -15.17 -20.79
N ASN A 58 3.15 -14.61 -19.60
CA ASN A 58 4.42 -14.73 -18.88
C ASN A 58 4.73 -16.17 -18.48
N LEU A 59 3.71 -16.93 -18.06
CA LEU A 59 3.83 -18.35 -17.76
C LEU A 59 4.19 -19.16 -19.01
N GLU A 60 3.50 -18.91 -20.10
CA GLU A 60 3.76 -19.59 -21.38
C GLU A 60 5.19 -19.34 -21.87
N VAL A 61 5.63 -18.07 -21.88
CA VAL A 61 7.01 -17.69 -22.23
C VAL A 61 8.02 -18.41 -21.35
N ALA A 62 7.79 -18.44 -20.02
CA ALA A 62 8.70 -19.09 -19.08
C ALA A 62 8.83 -20.61 -19.34
N LEU A 63 7.74 -21.29 -19.62
CA LEU A 63 7.71 -22.73 -19.89
C LEU A 63 8.35 -23.06 -21.25
N LEU A 64 7.98 -22.33 -22.30
CA LEU A 64 8.55 -22.55 -23.65
C LEU A 64 10.04 -22.21 -23.71
N ALA A 65 10.49 -21.15 -23.03
CA ALA A 65 11.91 -20.81 -22.96
C ALA A 65 12.73 -21.93 -22.30
N ARG A 66 12.24 -22.49 -21.20
CA ARG A 66 12.90 -23.60 -20.49
C ARG A 66 12.88 -24.90 -21.29
N GLN A 67 11.79 -25.16 -22.03
CA GLN A 67 11.70 -26.31 -22.92
C GLN A 67 12.74 -26.23 -24.05
N ALA A 68 12.90 -25.04 -24.65
CA ALA A 68 13.85 -24.82 -25.75
C ALA A 68 15.30 -24.75 -25.29
N ASN A 69 15.56 -24.20 -24.11
CA ASN A 69 16.90 -24.11 -23.51
C ASN A 69 16.80 -24.26 -21.98
N PRO A 70 17.04 -25.48 -21.44
CA PRO A 70 16.98 -25.71 -19.98
C PRO A 70 17.99 -24.87 -19.17
N GLY A 71 19.06 -24.40 -19.79
CA GLY A 71 20.09 -23.58 -19.15
C GLY A 71 19.82 -22.08 -19.21
N VAL A 72 18.83 -21.62 -19.97
CA VAL A 72 18.51 -20.19 -20.07
C VAL A 72 17.96 -19.66 -18.76
N ARG A 73 18.41 -18.48 -18.37
CA ARG A 73 17.87 -17.77 -17.21
C ARG A 73 16.51 -17.16 -17.56
N VAL A 74 15.50 -17.50 -16.79
CA VAL A 74 14.12 -16.99 -17.00
C VAL A 74 13.73 -16.08 -15.84
N VAL A 75 13.35 -14.85 -16.15
CA VAL A 75 12.76 -13.91 -15.20
C VAL A 75 11.33 -13.64 -15.64
N ALA A 76 10.35 -14.04 -14.83
CA ALA A 76 8.95 -13.89 -15.20
C ALA A 76 8.19 -13.04 -14.16
N ARG A 77 7.35 -12.14 -14.66
CA ARG A 77 6.39 -11.39 -13.87
C ARG A 77 5.15 -12.26 -13.64
N LEU A 78 4.82 -12.56 -12.38
CA LEU A 78 3.58 -13.23 -12.03
C LEU A 78 3.02 -12.64 -10.74
N SER A 79 1.76 -12.25 -10.78
CA SER A 79 1.02 -11.72 -9.62
C SER A 79 0.25 -12.81 -8.86
N ASN A 80 0.12 -14.02 -9.43
CA ASN A 80 -0.57 -15.14 -8.79
C ASN A 80 0.40 -15.94 -7.91
N SER A 81 0.17 -15.93 -6.60
CA SER A 81 1.03 -16.59 -5.60
C SER A 81 1.11 -18.12 -5.77
N VAL A 82 0.05 -18.77 -6.28
CA VAL A 82 0.04 -20.21 -6.52
C VAL A 82 0.96 -20.57 -7.68
N LEU A 83 0.88 -19.81 -8.77
CA LEU A 83 1.78 -19.99 -9.93
C LEU A 83 3.23 -19.65 -9.55
N HIS A 84 3.43 -18.63 -8.72
CA HIS A 84 4.73 -18.26 -8.18
C HIS A 84 5.39 -19.44 -7.44
N GLN A 85 4.68 -20.09 -6.51
CA GLN A 85 5.20 -21.23 -5.76
C GLN A 85 5.46 -22.44 -6.65
N ALA A 86 4.55 -22.77 -7.59
CA ALA A 86 4.67 -23.90 -8.48
C ALA A 86 5.90 -23.79 -9.42
N LEU A 87 6.19 -22.61 -9.94
CA LEU A 87 7.31 -22.37 -10.83
C LEU A 87 8.66 -22.21 -10.09
N ASN A 88 8.67 -21.65 -8.90
CA ASN A 88 9.88 -21.58 -8.07
C ASN A 88 10.35 -22.98 -7.59
N ALA A 89 9.44 -23.93 -7.44
CA ALA A 89 9.78 -25.33 -7.18
C ALA A 89 10.34 -26.04 -8.43
N GLY A 90 10.19 -25.46 -9.63
CA GLY A 90 10.69 -25.99 -10.88
C GLY A 90 12.19 -25.76 -11.05
N VAL A 91 12.92 -26.79 -11.44
CA VAL A 91 14.36 -26.78 -11.62
C VAL A 91 14.77 -25.87 -12.79
N GLY A 92 15.65 -24.90 -12.56
CA GLY A 92 16.24 -24.06 -13.61
C GLY A 92 16.69 -22.68 -13.12
N PRO A 93 17.66 -22.04 -13.80
CA PRO A 93 18.13 -20.72 -13.41
C PRO A 93 17.05 -19.65 -13.69
N GLY A 94 16.87 -18.72 -12.76
CA GLY A 94 15.93 -17.61 -12.90
C GLY A 94 15.12 -17.37 -11.65
N VAL A 95 14.17 -16.43 -11.74
CA VAL A 95 13.33 -16.02 -10.64
C VAL A 95 11.96 -15.54 -11.14
N ILE A 96 10.96 -15.70 -10.31
CA ILE A 96 9.63 -15.14 -10.53
C ILE A 96 9.45 -13.94 -9.62
N LEU A 97 9.00 -12.82 -10.20
CA LEU A 97 8.87 -11.54 -9.53
C LEU A 97 7.44 -11.04 -9.59
N ASP A 98 6.93 -10.56 -8.46
CA ASP A 98 5.67 -9.83 -8.40
C ASP A 98 5.96 -8.33 -8.25
N VAL A 99 5.54 -7.55 -9.24
CA VAL A 99 5.73 -6.09 -9.25
C VAL A 99 5.07 -5.43 -8.05
N ALA A 100 3.93 -5.97 -7.58
CA ALA A 100 3.25 -5.44 -6.41
C ALA A 100 4.09 -5.64 -5.14
N ASP A 101 4.69 -6.81 -4.97
CA ASP A 101 5.57 -7.12 -3.83
C ASP A 101 6.83 -6.24 -3.82
N LEU A 102 7.39 -5.96 -4.99
CA LEU A 102 8.60 -5.15 -5.12
C LEU A 102 8.35 -3.66 -4.85
N ALA A 103 7.19 -3.14 -5.25
CA ALA A 103 6.90 -1.71 -5.17
C ALA A 103 6.10 -1.29 -3.92
N ALA A 104 5.29 -2.19 -3.33
CA ALA A 104 4.43 -1.86 -2.19
C ALA A 104 5.18 -1.33 -0.96
N PRO A 105 6.36 -1.85 -0.57
CA PRO A 105 7.10 -1.32 0.56
C PRO A 105 7.38 0.17 0.46
N SER A 106 7.78 0.66 -0.72
CA SER A 106 8.08 2.09 -0.94
C SER A 106 6.85 3.00 -0.78
N VAL A 107 5.66 2.51 -1.15
CA VAL A 107 4.40 3.25 -0.95
C VAL A 107 4.02 3.25 0.52
N VAL A 108 4.12 2.10 1.20
CA VAL A 108 3.80 1.99 2.64
C VAL A 108 4.72 2.89 3.47
N GLU A 109 6.02 2.94 3.16
CA GLU A 109 6.97 3.84 3.81
C GLU A 109 6.59 5.30 3.62
N ALA A 110 6.24 5.70 2.39
CA ALA A 110 5.79 7.06 2.09
C ALA A 110 4.50 7.41 2.86
N LEU A 111 3.53 6.49 2.96
CA LEU A 111 2.30 6.68 3.73
C LEU A 111 2.55 6.80 5.23
N LEU A 112 3.49 6.02 5.76
CA LEU A 112 3.83 6.04 7.18
C LEU A 112 4.73 7.24 7.55
N GLY A 113 5.21 7.99 6.56
CA GLY A 113 6.22 9.04 6.76
C GLY A 113 7.54 8.46 7.29
N ARG A 114 7.79 7.17 7.07
CA ARG A 114 9.02 6.52 7.50
C ARG A 114 10.12 6.86 6.52
N THR A 115 11.25 7.27 7.06
CA THR A 115 12.48 7.53 6.31
C THR A 115 13.48 6.38 6.42
N ALA A 116 13.08 5.27 7.03
CA ALA A 116 13.92 4.11 7.30
C ALA A 116 13.40 2.87 6.56
N HIS A 117 14.27 2.25 5.76
CA HIS A 117 14.02 1.03 4.99
C HIS A 117 15.01 -0.06 5.40
N THR A 118 14.53 -1.26 5.72
CA THR A 118 15.40 -2.37 6.14
C THR A 118 15.71 -3.29 4.97
N ILE A 119 16.99 -3.56 4.75
CA ILE A 119 17.50 -4.43 3.69
C ILE A 119 18.42 -5.47 4.32
N ARG A 120 18.22 -6.74 4.00
CA ARG A 120 19.08 -7.83 4.49
C ARG A 120 20.18 -8.12 3.49
N ALA A 121 21.45 -8.00 3.94
CA ALA A 121 22.63 -8.27 3.13
C ALA A 121 23.69 -8.98 3.97
N GLY A 122 24.24 -10.10 3.49
CA GLY A 122 25.27 -10.87 4.20
C GLY A 122 24.86 -11.34 5.61
N GLY A 123 23.59 -11.71 5.79
CA GLY A 123 23.05 -12.10 7.10
C GLY A 123 22.87 -10.93 8.08
N VAL A 124 23.14 -9.69 7.68
CA VAL A 124 23.03 -8.46 8.48
C VAL A 124 21.84 -7.64 8.00
N ASP A 125 21.05 -7.14 8.92
CA ASP A 125 19.95 -6.21 8.62
C ASP A 125 20.50 -4.78 8.60
N PHE A 126 20.56 -4.20 7.40
CA PHE A 126 20.89 -2.80 7.18
C PHE A 126 19.62 -1.97 7.16
N VAL A 127 19.72 -0.79 7.71
CA VAL A 127 18.65 0.21 7.67
C VAL A 127 19.13 1.41 6.86
N VAL A 128 18.33 1.81 5.87
CA VAL A 128 18.51 3.09 5.18
C VAL A 128 17.68 4.12 5.92
N SER A 129 18.31 5.20 6.38
CA SER A 129 17.63 6.27 7.10
C SER A 129 17.98 7.62 6.48
N SER A 130 17.00 8.51 6.42
CA SER A 130 17.18 9.88 5.94
C SER A 130 16.93 10.88 7.06
N ASP A 131 17.78 11.91 7.09
CA ASP A 131 17.75 12.96 8.09
C ASP A 131 18.00 14.33 7.45
N VAL A 132 17.51 15.39 8.08
CA VAL A 132 17.76 16.76 7.68
C VAL A 132 18.95 17.27 8.50
N VAL A 133 19.94 17.85 7.81
CA VAL A 133 21.14 18.38 8.44
C VAL A 133 20.81 19.65 9.22
N ASP A 134 21.02 19.63 10.53
CA ASP A 134 20.74 20.76 11.42
C ASP A 134 21.87 21.81 11.42
N ARG A 135 23.09 21.43 11.03
CA ARG A 135 24.26 22.31 10.96
C ARG A 135 25.20 21.93 9.81
N GLY A 136 25.79 22.91 9.16
CA GLY A 136 26.80 22.68 8.13
C GLY A 136 28.07 22.02 8.68
N GLY A 137 28.76 21.26 7.84
CA GLY A 137 30.02 20.56 8.14
C GLY A 137 30.30 19.48 7.13
N THR A 138 31.34 18.66 7.36
CA THR A 138 31.57 17.47 6.54
C THR A 138 30.71 16.31 7.00
N LEU A 139 30.36 15.41 6.08
CA LEU A 139 29.60 14.19 6.43
C LEU A 139 30.32 13.35 7.49
N ARG A 140 31.66 13.37 7.52
CA ARG A 140 32.48 12.69 8.53
C ARG A 140 32.32 13.31 9.92
N GLU A 141 32.26 14.64 10.03
CA GLU A 141 32.09 15.34 11.30
C GLU A 141 30.70 15.12 11.89
N ILE A 142 29.67 15.01 11.02
CA ILE A 142 28.28 14.88 11.46
C ILE A 142 27.91 13.43 11.73
N TYR A 143 28.26 12.49 10.83
CA TYR A 143 27.81 11.10 10.86
C TYR A 143 28.92 10.05 11.07
N GLY A 144 30.15 10.51 11.26
CA GLY A 144 31.31 9.64 11.56
C GLY A 144 31.65 8.71 10.40
N ARG A 145 31.54 7.40 10.63
CA ARG A 145 31.88 6.35 9.65
C ARG A 145 30.64 5.73 8.96
N LEU A 146 29.45 6.24 9.22
CA LEU A 146 28.26 5.76 8.54
C LEU A 146 28.38 5.96 7.03
N ALA A 147 27.81 5.04 6.28
CA ALA A 147 27.88 5.08 4.81
C ALA A 147 26.83 6.04 4.24
N PRO A 148 27.21 7.24 3.74
CA PRO A 148 26.25 8.11 3.07
C PRO A 148 25.93 7.57 1.69
N VAL A 149 24.63 7.43 1.41
CA VAL A 149 24.10 6.89 0.16
C VAL A 149 23.74 8.03 -0.79
N ALA A 150 23.14 9.09 -0.27
CA ALA A 150 22.80 10.27 -1.07
C ALA A 150 22.67 11.53 -0.20
N VAL A 151 22.84 12.69 -0.84
CA VAL A 151 22.51 13.99 -0.28
C VAL A 151 21.59 14.71 -1.26
N ILE A 152 20.47 15.24 -0.78
CA ILE A 152 19.60 16.16 -1.51
C ILE A 152 19.92 17.55 -0.99
N ARG A 153 20.34 18.44 -1.86
CA ARG A 153 20.69 19.81 -1.51
C ARG A 153 19.46 20.61 -1.10
N GLY A 154 19.50 21.23 0.07
CA GLY A 154 18.48 22.12 0.60
C GLY A 154 18.54 23.53 -0.02
N GLU A 155 17.63 24.40 0.42
CA GLU A 155 17.55 25.78 -0.08
C GLU A 155 18.80 26.60 0.23
N ASN A 156 19.51 26.27 1.31
CA ASN A 156 20.74 26.97 1.74
C ASN A 156 22.01 26.48 1.05
N SER A 157 21.89 25.46 0.21
CA SER A 157 23.02 24.82 -0.47
C SER A 157 23.26 25.38 -1.87
N PRO A 158 24.50 25.30 -2.39
CA PRO A 158 24.73 25.43 -3.82
C PRO A 158 23.87 24.42 -4.58
N ASN A 159 23.17 24.85 -5.65
CA ASN A 159 22.31 24.02 -6.48
C ASN A 159 21.16 23.32 -5.71
N PRO A 160 20.19 24.06 -5.14
CA PRO A 160 19.06 23.47 -4.42
C PRO A 160 18.31 22.42 -5.25
N GLY A 161 17.96 21.29 -4.62
CA GLY A 161 17.27 20.18 -5.26
C GLY A 161 18.19 19.18 -6.00
N GLU A 162 19.50 19.45 -6.11
CA GLU A 162 20.45 18.49 -6.67
C GLU A 162 20.58 17.26 -5.76
N VAL A 163 20.60 16.06 -6.38
CA VAL A 163 20.82 14.79 -5.68
C VAL A 163 22.24 14.31 -5.96
N ILE A 164 23.09 14.29 -4.95
CA ILE A 164 24.45 13.75 -5.01
C ILE A 164 24.39 12.29 -4.55
N ALA A 165 24.75 11.36 -5.43
CA ALA A 165 24.80 9.94 -5.12
C ALA A 165 26.15 9.54 -4.54
N CYS A 166 26.14 8.67 -3.52
CA CYS A 166 27.32 8.12 -2.85
C CYS A 166 28.40 9.16 -2.51
N PRO A 167 28.05 10.30 -1.86
CA PRO A 167 28.97 11.38 -1.57
C PRO A 167 30.14 10.87 -0.70
N ARG A 168 31.29 11.54 -0.78
CA ARG A 168 32.43 11.21 0.07
C ARG A 168 32.19 11.67 1.50
N LEU A 169 32.80 11.02 2.47
CA LEU A 169 32.70 11.44 3.87
C LEU A 169 33.27 12.84 4.15
N ASP A 170 34.16 13.30 3.28
CA ASP A 170 34.80 14.62 3.37
C ASP A 170 34.04 15.70 2.57
N ASP A 171 32.92 15.35 1.91
CA ASP A 171 32.08 16.31 1.21
C ASP A 171 31.29 17.15 2.22
N GLU A 172 31.18 18.46 1.92
CA GLU A 172 30.45 19.43 2.75
C GLU A 172 28.94 19.29 2.54
N VAL A 173 28.21 19.38 3.63
CA VAL A 173 26.75 19.50 3.66
C VAL A 173 26.37 20.76 4.44
N TYR A 174 25.22 21.32 4.09
CA TYR A 174 24.71 22.57 4.61
C TYR A 174 23.46 22.35 5.44
N GLU A 175 23.16 23.27 6.32
CA GLU A 175 21.89 23.27 7.07
C GLU A 175 20.70 23.23 6.10
N GLY A 176 19.78 22.30 6.33
CA GLY A 176 18.62 22.05 5.48
C GLY A 176 18.85 21.02 4.36
N ASP A 177 20.11 20.54 4.15
CA ASP A 177 20.36 19.38 3.27
C ASP A 177 19.71 18.13 3.84
N ARG A 178 19.22 17.25 2.99
CA ARG A 178 18.71 15.95 3.42
C ARG A 178 19.71 14.86 3.08
N THR A 179 20.24 14.19 4.08
CA THR A 179 21.21 13.11 3.95
C THR A 179 20.53 11.76 4.09
N THR A 180 20.83 10.82 3.21
CA THR A 180 20.41 9.42 3.33
C THR A 180 21.63 8.56 3.63
N LEU A 181 21.56 7.78 4.71
CA LEU A 181 22.64 6.93 5.19
C LEU A 181 22.18 5.47 5.26
N ILE A 182 23.13 4.56 5.13
CA ILE A 182 22.88 3.12 5.33
C ILE A 182 23.83 2.59 6.42
N GLY A 183 23.30 1.81 7.33
CA GLY A 183 24.05 1.22 8.42
C GLY A 183 23.22 0.24 9.22
N ARG A 184 23.82 -0.39 10.23
CA ARG A 184 23.05 -1.20 11.18
C ARG A 184 22.19 -0.31 12.07
N ALA A 185 21.08 -0.85 12.55
CA ALA A 185 20.14 -0.12 13.40
C ALA A 185 20.81 0.52 14.63
N ASP A 186 21.70 -0.22 15.30
CA ASP A 186 22.46 0.26 16.47
C ASP A 186 23.40 1.45 16.14
N GLN A 187 24.04 1.41 14.97
CA GLN A 187 24.93 2.47 14.50
C GLN A 187 24.17 3.77 14.17
N LEU A 188 23.00 3.62 13.52
CA LEU A 188 22.15 4.76 13.18
C LEU A 188 21.57 5.42 14.42
N VAL A 189 21.09 4.63 15.39
CA VAL A 189 20.62 5.14 16.69
C VAL A 189 21.73 5.87 17.45
N ALA A 190 22.96 5.31 17.45
CA ALA A 190 24.10 5.97 18.07
C ALA A 190 24.47 7.32 17.42
N ALA A 191 24.15 7.49 16.13
CA ALA A 191 24.32 8.74 15.41
C ALA A 191 23.09 9.68 15.51
N GLY A 192 22.08 9.33 16.32
CA GLY A 192 20.86 10.15 16.49
C GLY A 192 19.86 10.06 15.36
N LEU A 193 20.06 9.10 14.43
CA LEU A 193 19.20 8.95 13.27
C LEU A 193 17.93 8.14 13.59
N PRO A 194 16.78 8.46 12.97
CA PRO A 194 15.57 7.70 13.14
C PRO A 194 15.74 6.30 12.53
N VAL A 195 15.75 5.29 13.36
CA VAL A 195 15.69 3.89 12.95
C VAL A 195 14.25 3.44 13.15
N GLY A 196 13.54 3.21 12.09
CA GLY A 196 12.15 2.82 11.98
C GLY A 196 11.42 2.70 13.31
N GLY A 197 10.69 3.71 13.70
CA GLY A 197 9.92 3.68 14.94
C GLY A 197 9.07 2.42 14.95
N ARG A 198 9.18 1.65 16.03
CA ARG A 198 8.08 0.81 16.49
C ARG A 198 6.82 1.63 16.27
N ALA A 199 5.87 1.10 15.49
CA ALA A 199 4.58 1.74 15.38
C ALA A 199 4.17 2.14 16.80
N GLU A 200 4.04 3.44 17.05
CA GLU A 200 3.28 3.86 18.22
C GLU A 200 1.99 3.09 18.10
N ALA A 201 1.78 2.16 19.04
CA ALA A 201 0.57 1.37 19.08
C ALA A 201 -0.56 2.38 19.05
N ASP A 202 -1.36 2.32 18.00
CA ASP A 202 -2.54 3.16 17.84
C ASP A 202 -3.28 3.14 19.20
N PRO A 203 -3.48 4.28 19.86
CA PRO A 203 -4.23 4.33 21.11
C PRO A 203 -5.67 3.81 20.96
N GLY A 204 -6.05 3.36 19.76
CA GLY A 204 -7.31 2.72 19.42
C GLY A 204 -7.51 1.28 19.90
N HIS A 205 -6.53 0.62 20.50
CA HIS A 205 -6.73 -0.71 21.14
C HIS A 205 -7.43 -0.55 22.50
N ARG A 206 -8.70 -0.11 22.47
CA ARG A 206 -9.56 -0.12 23.64
C ARG A 206 -9.92 -1.55 24.03
N SER A 207 -10.01 -1.79 25.34
CA SER A 207 -10.36 -3.08 25.91
C SER A 207 -11.71 -3.62 25.40
N PRO A 208 -11.89 -4.96 25.28
CA PRO A 208 -13.11 -5.59 24.74
C PRO A 208 -14.45 -5.07 25.28
N PRO A 209 -14.63 -4.78 26.60
CA PRO A 209 -15.91 -4.28 27.12
C PRO A 209 -16.25 -2.86 26.65
N VAL A 210 -15.24 -2.00 26.40
CA VAL A 210 -15.46 -0.66 25.86
C VAL A 210 -15.89 -0.72 24.40
N ARG A 211 -15.36 -1.68 23.62
CA ARG A 211 -15.80 -1.94 22.24
C ARG A 211 -17.26 -2.38 22.18
N ALA A 212 -17.70 -3.26 23.09
CA ALA A 212 -19.09 -3.71 23.14
C ALA A 212 -20.04 -2.54 23.45
N PHE A 213 -19.68 -1.67 24.38
CA PHE A 213 -20.46 -0.49 24.73
C PHE A 213 -20.48 0.54 23.60
N ASP A 214 -19.33 0.82 22.98
CA ASP A 214 -19.24 1.71 21.82
C ASP A 214 -20.02 1.14 20.62
N SER A 215 -20.05 -0.19 20.43
CA SER A 215 -20.84 -0.85 19.38
C SER A 215 -22.35 -0.73 19.62
N ILE A 216 -22.78 -0.89 20.87
CA ILE A 216 -24.18 -0.70 21.27
C ILE A 216 -24.59 0.77 21.09
N ARG A 217 -23.77 1.70 21.54
CA ARG A 217 -24.02 3.13 21.36
C ARG A 217 -24.06 3.54 19.90
N ALA A 218 -23.11 3.05 19.08
CA ALA A 218 -23.08 3.27 17.64
C ALA A 218 -24.33 2.70 16.95
N PHE A 219 -24.79 1.51 17.37
CA PHE A 219 -26.04 0.93 16.87
C PHE A 219 -27.24 1.83 17.14
N PHE A 220 -27.31 2.44 18.32
CA PHE A 220 -28.38 3.37 18.66
C PHE A 220 -28.24 4.74 17.97
N GLU A 221 -27.01 5.21 17.72
CA GLU A 221 -26.75 6.46 17.00
C GLU A 221 -27.06 6.36 15.49
N ASP A 222 -26.97 5.15 14.92
CA ASP A 222 -27.24 4.90 13.49
C ASP A 222 -28.71 4.60 13.17
N MET A 223 -29.56 4.44 14.18
CA MET A 223 -30.98 4.16 13.96
C MET A 223 -31.70 5.40 13.40
N ASN A 224 -32.54 5.17 12.40
CA ASN A 224 -33.34 6.21 11.77
C ASN A 224 -34.16 6.97 12.83
N PRO A 225 -34.06 8.30 12.89
CA PRO A 225 -34.82 9.10 13.87
C PRO A 225 -36.35 8.91 13.77
N MET A 226 -36.86 8.45 12.64
CA MET A 226 -38.26 8.06 12.48
C MET A 226 -38.65 6.87 13.38
N PHE A 227 -37.75 5.91 13.56
CA PHE A 227 -38.00 4.76 14.43
C PHE A 227 -38.16 5.18 15.89
N TYR A 228 -37.31 6.06 16.40
CA TYR A 228 -37.44 6.60 17.76
C TYR A 228 -38.73 7.37 17.96
N ARG A 229 -39.14 8.14 16.95
CA ARG A 229 -40.43 8.88 16.98
C ARG A 229 -41.61 7.92 17.00
N ALA A 230 -41.57 6.84 16.21
CA ALA A 230 -42.61 5.82 16.17
C ALA A 230 -42.69 5.07 17.52
N LEU A 231 -41.53 4.70 18.10
CA LEU A 231 -41.46 4.03 19.39
C LEU A 231 -41.97 4.93 20.51
N ALA A 232 -41.57 6.20 20.55
CA ALA A 232 -42.05 7.18 21.52
C ALA A 232 -43.55 7.43 21.38
N PHE A 233 -44.07 7.52 20.16
CA PHE A 233 -45.49 7.62 19.88
C PHE A 233 -46.25 6.39 20.37
N SER A 234 -45.78 5.18 20.11
CA SER A 234 -46.37 3.93 20.56
C SER A 234 -46.43 3.85 22.09
N LEU A 235 -45.32 4.22 22.75
CA LEU A 235 -45.29 4.27 24.22
C LEU A 235 -46.25 5.31 24.81
N ALA A 236 -46.32 6.49 24.19
CA ALA A 236 -47.27 7.54 24.60
C ALA A 236 -48.73 7.09 24.41
N MET A 237 -49.03 6.40 23.28
CA MET A 237 -50.36 5.81 23.04
C MET A 237 -50.68 4.73 24.05
N LEU A 238 -49.76 3.84 24.40
CA LEU A 238 -49.98 2.81 25.42
C LEU A 238 -50.28 3.42 26.78
N LEU A 239 -49.41 4.32 27.25
CA LEU A 239 -49.57 4.94 28.58
C LEU A 239 -50.80 5.84 28.63
N GLY A 240 -51.01 6.68 27.60
CA GLY A 240 -52.17 7.55 27.51
C GLY A 240 -53.49 6.77 27.46
N SER A 241 -53.55 5.70 26.65
CA SER A 241 -54.72 4.83 26.57
C SER A 241 -54.97 4.10 27.87
N THR A 242 -53.93 3.62 28.55
CA THR A 242 -54.07 3.00 29.89
C THR A 242 -54.74 3.97 30.90
N VAL A 243 -54.30 5.24 30.92
CA VAL A 243 -54.87 6.26 31.78
C VAL A 243 -56.33 6.55 31.41
N ILE A 244 -56.61 6.74 30.10
CA ILE A 244 -57.97 6.99 29.61
C ILE A 244 -58.90 5.83 29.98
N LEU A 245 -58.51 4.59 29.72
CA LEU A 245 -59.31 3.40 30.03
C LEU A 245 -59.54 3.25 31.53
N ARG A 246 -58.52 3.53 32.35
CA ARG A 246 -58.64 3.46 33.84
C ARG A 246 -59.73 4.38 34.41
N PHE A 247 -59.85 5.55 33.83
CA PHE A 247 -60.77 6.57 34.37
C PHE A 247 -62.09 6.69 33.60
N ALA A 248 -62.13 6.34 32.34
CA ALA A 248 -63.31 6.56 31.50
C ALA A 248 -64.09 5.29 31.16
N PHE A 249 -63.55 4.09 31.35
CA PHE A 249 -64.21 2.84 31.03
C PHE A 249 -65.25 2.48 32.14
N GLN A 250 -66.44 2.00 31.74
CA GLN A 250 -67.50 1.59 32.66
C GLN A 250 -67.86 0.11 32.42
N PRO A 251 -67.94 -0.72 33.52
CA PRO A 251 -67.54 -0.44 34.88
C PRO A 251 -66.04 -0.13 35.01
N THR A 252 -65.59 0.56 36.07
CA THR A 252 -64.23 1.00 36.29
C THR A 252 -63.24 -0.19 36.29
N MET A 253 -62.15 -0.11 35.47
CA MET A 253 -61.14 -1.13 35.39
C MET A 253 -60.01 -0.89 36.41
N GLY A 254 -59.33 -1.98 36.80
CA GLY A 254 -58.03 -1.90 37.48
C GLY A 254 -56.91 -1.33 36.57
N TRP A 255 -55.79 -0.88 37.18
CA TRP A 255 -54.65 -0.40 36.40
C TRP A 255 -54.05 -1.51 35.49
N VAL A 256 -54.02 -2.76 36.01
CA VAL A 256 -53.51 -3.90 35.27
C VAL A 256 -54.45 -4.26 34.13
N ASP A 257 -55.76 -4.26 34.36
CA ASP A 257 -56.76 -4.56 33.33
C ASP A 257 -56.77 -3.50 32.23
N ALA A 258 -56.64 -2.20 32.62
CA ALA A 258 -56.54 -1.10 31.64
C ALA A 258 -55.25 -1.18 30.79
N LEU A 259 -54.11 -1.55 31.41
CA LEU A 259 -52.85 -1.75 30.68
C LEU A 259 -52.94 -2.97 29.75
N SER A 260 -53.54 -4.08 30.24
CA SER A 260 -53.74 -5.29 29.43
C SER A 260 -54.61 -4.99 28.22
N PHE A 261 -55.76 -4.37 28.41
CA PHE A 261 -56.68 -4.01 27.34
C PHE A 261 -56.07 -3.01 26.34
N ALA A 262 -55.30 -2.02 26.83
CA ALA A 262 -54.57 -1.11 25.94
C ALA A 262 -53.52 -1.85 25.11
N THR A 263 -52.76 -2.76 25.74
CA THR A 263 -51.75 -3.57 25.07
C THR A 263 -52.36 -4.49 24.01
N GLU A 264 -53.42 -5.24 24.36
CA GLU A 264 -54.12 -6.13 23.47
C GLU A 264 -54.68 -5.42 22.24
N THR A 265 -55.22 -4.23 22.43
CA THR A 265 -55.79 -3.42 21.34
C THR A 265 -54.71 -2.86 20.43
N LEU A 266 -53.61 -2.35 21.01
CA LEU A 266 -52.48 -1.80 20.24
C LEU A 266 -51.67 -2.91 19.53
N THR A 267 -51.52 -4.08 20.14
CA THR A 267 -50.82 -5.23 19.50
C THR A 267 -51.72 -6.04 18.59
N THR A 268 -52.99 -5.66 18.46
CA THR A 268 -54.00 -6.34 17.62
C THR A 268 -54.30 -7.79 18.04
N VAL A 269 -53.97 -8.19 19.28
CA VAL A 269 -54.20 -9.55 19.79
C VAL A 269 -55.69 -9.77 20.09
N GLY A 270 -56.31 -8.88 20.87
CA GLY A 270 -57.74 -8.82 21.15
C GLY A 270 -58.35 -10.12 21.68
N TYR A 271 -58.09 -10.49 22.93
CA TYR A 271 -58.68 -11.69 23.55
C TYR A 271 -60.21 -11.61 23.69
N GLY A 272 -60.78 -10.38 23.68
CA GLY A 272 -62.22 -10.19 23.75
C GLY A 272 -62.80 -10.11 25.16
N ASP A 273 -61.95 -10.15 26.19
CA ASP A 273 -62.36 -10.06 27.61
C ASP A 273 -62.97 -8.70 27.93
N PHE A 274 -62.43 -7.67 27.27
CA PHE A 274 -62.96 -6.30 27.31
C PHE A 274 -63.28 -5.84 25.88
N ASN A 275 -64.36 -5.04 25.75
CA ASN A 275 -64.76 -4.48 24.48
C ASN A 275 -65.39 -3.07 24.63
N PHE A 276 -65.46 -2.33 23.55
CA PHE A 276 -66.00 -0.96 23.53
C PHE A 276 -67.53 -0.91 23.33
N LEU A 277 -68.23 -2.06 23.25
CA LEU A 277 -69.67 -2.12 23.16
C LEU A 277 -70.30 -1.57 24.44
N GLY A 278 -71.25 -0.61 24.35
CA GLY A 278 -71.82 0.01 25.49
C GLY A 278 -71.07 1.20 26.10
N GLN A 279 -69.87 1.47 25.60
CA GLN A 279 -69.11 2.64 26.04
C GLN A 279 -69.55 3.93 25.29
N PRO A 280 -69.29 5.13 25.87
CA PRO A 280 -69.61 6.42 25.24
C PRO A 280 -68.95 6.52 23.83
N LEU A 281 -69.59 7.21 22.88
CA LEU A 281 -69.16 7.30 21.51
C LEU A 281 -67.70 7.76 21.34
N TRP A 282 -67.26 8.75 22.12
CA TRP A 282 -65.89 9.23 22.09
C TRP A 282 -64.86 8.15 22.46
N LEU A 283 -65.20 7.27 23.45
CA LEU A 283 -64.30 6.20 23.87
C LEU A 283 -64.27 5.08 22.83
N ARG A 284 -65.34 4.84 22.11
CA ARG A 284 -65.40 3.93 20.97
C ARG A 284 -64.55 4.45 19.81
N LEU A 285 -64.60 5.76 19.53
CA LEU A 285 -63.74 6.40 18.53
C LEU A 285 -62.26 6.35 18.94
N TRP A 286 -61.96 6.52 20.24
CA TRP A 286 -60.61 6.34 20.79
C TRP A 286 -60.11 4.92 20.56
N GLY A 287 -60.94 3.90 20.72
CA GLY A 287 -60.61 2.51 20.41
C GLY A 287 -60.21 2.33 18.95
N VAL A 288 -60.88 2.98 18.01
CA VAL A 288 -60.51 2.96 16.57
C VAL A 288 -59.15 3.60 16.35
N VAL A 289 -58.87 4.75 17.04
CA VAL A 289 -57.55 5.39 16.97
C VAL A 289 -56.45 4.48 17.53
N MET A 290 -56.72 3.77 18.64
CA MET A 290 -55.77 2.78 19.18
C MET A 290 -55.49 1.66 18.18
N MET A 291 -56.49 1.08 17.55
CA MET A 291 -56.33 0.00 16.56
C MET A 291 -55.50 0.47 15.34
N LEU A 292 -55.80 1.63 14.77
CA LEU A 292 -55.06 2.18 13.63
C LEU A 292 -53.62 2.52 14.01
N SER A 293 -53.37 3.11 15.19
CA SER A 293 -52.02 3.41 15.67
C SER A 293 -51.20 2.14 15.93
N GLY A 294 -51.84 1.09 16.41
CA GLY A 294 -51.21 -0.23 16.60
C GLY A 294 -50.72 -0.84 15.28
N ILE A 295 -51.59 -0.87 14.28
CA ILE A 295 -51.23 -1.35 12.93
C ILE A 295 -50.07 -0.52 12.34
N ALA A 296 -50.12 0.81 12.47
CA ALA A 296 -49.06 1.68 11.98
C ALA A 296 -47.71 1.41 12.68
N THR A 297 -47.75 1.21 14.02
CA THR A 297 -46.54 0.89 14.81
C THR A 297 -45.94 -0.44 14.40
N ILE A 298 -46.73 -1.50 14.25
CA ILE A 298 -46.27 -2.82 13.83
C ILE A 298 -45.64 -2.74 12.43
N SER A 299 -46.27 -1.99 11.51
CA SER A 299 -45.76 -1.80 10.15
C SER A 299 -44.38 -1.11 10.16
N VAL A 300 -44.17 -0.11 11.01
CA VAL A 300 -42.86 0.58 11.16
C VAL A 300 -41.79 -0.38 11.72
N VAL A 301 -42.15 -1.20 12.71
CA VAL A 301 -41.24 -2.19 13.31
C VAL A 301 -40.84 -3.25 12.27
N VAL A 302 -41.81 -3.79 11.52
CA VAL A 302 -41.54 -4.77 10.45
C VAL A 302 -40.68 -4.16 9.36
N ALA A 303 -40.97 -2.94 8.91
CA ALA A 303 -40.14 -2.24 7.91
C ALA A 303 -38.70 -2.03 8.40
N PHE A 304 -38.53 -1.67 9.70
CA PHE A 304 -37.22 -1.51 10.31
C PHE A 304 -36.44 -2.86 10.37
N VAL A 305 -37.09 -3.93 10.80
CA VAL A 305 -36.48 -5.26 10.84
C VAL A 305 -36.08 -5.72 9.44
N ALA A 306 -36.94 -5.48 8.45
CA ALA A 306 -36.64 -5.78 7.05
C ALA A 306 -35.44 -4.96 6.55
N ASP A 307 -35.38 -3.66 6.86
CA ASP A 307 -34.24 -2.79 6.50
C ASP A 307 -32.93 -3.27 7.13
N VAL A 308 -32.92 -3.61 8.41
CA VAL A 308 -31.74 -4.16 9.10
C VAL A 308 -31.30 -5.50 8.49
N LEU A 309 -32.23 -6.38 8.15
CA LEU A 309 -31.92 -7.67 7.52
C LEU A 309 -31.38 -7.50 6.10
N LEU A 310 -31.96 -6.58 5.32
CA LEU A 310 -31.50 -6.26 3.96
C LEU A 310 -30.11 -5.60 3.99
N SER A 311 -29.90 -4.66 4.90
CA SER A 311 -28.61 -3.96 5.06
C SER A 311 -27.47 -4.91 5.41
N ARG A 312 -27.74 -5.96 6.18
CA ARG A 312 -26.76 -7.02 6.49
C ARG A 312 -26.40 -7.89 5.27
N ARG A 313 -27.24 -7.94 4.26
CA ARG A 313 -27.00 -8.70 3.01
C ARG A 313 -26.24 -7.87 1.97
N LEU A 314 -26.13 -6.54 2.13
CA LEU A 314 -25.39 -5.68 1.23
C LEU A 314 -24.03 -5.36 1.85
N PRO A 315 -22.92 -5.97 1.35
CA PRO A 315 -21.55 -5.76 1.86
C PRO A 315 -21.15 -4.29 1.91
N GLN A 316 -21.69 -3.49 1.00
CA GLN A 316 -21.42 -2.05 0.86
C GLN A 316 -21.92 -1.22 2.05
N ALA A 317 -23.13 -1.51 2.55
CA ALA A 317 -23.67 -0.78 3.70
C ALA A 317 -22.85 -1.08 4.97
N ALA A 318 -22.43 -2.34 5.15
CA ALA A 318 -21.57 -2.73 6.27
C ALA A 318 -20.17 -2.08 6.19
N SER A 319 -19.62 -1.91 4.99
CA SER A 319 -18.34 -1.23 4.77
C SER A 319 -18.42 0.25 5.10
N ARG A 320 -19.46 0.95 4.62
CA ARG A 320 -19.69 2.37 4.93
C ARG A 320 -19.85 2.60 6.44
N GLN A 321 -20.54 1.70 7.13
CA GLN A 321 -20.72 1.77 8.58
C GLN A 321 -19.40 1.62 9.33
N LYS A 322 -18.52 0.66 8.93
CA LYS A 322 -17.19 0.49 9.51
C LYS A 322 -16.33 1.74 9.33
N ILE A 323 -16.32 2.33 8.12
CA ILE A 323 -15.46 3.47 7.78
C ILE A 323 -15.89 4.73 8.57
N ARG A 324 -17.17 4.91 8.84
CA ARG A 324 -17.69 6.08 9.58
C ARG A 324 -17.02 6.29 10.93
N HIS A 325 -16.57 5.21 11.56
CA HIS A 325 -15.91 5.25 12.88
C HIS A 325 -14.38 5.35 12.80
N LEU A 326 -13.79 5.23 11.59
CA LEU A 326 -12.34 5.30 11.41
C LEU A 326 -11.86 6.75 11.59
N ARG A 327 -10.75 6.89 12.29
CA ARG A 327 -9.97 8.12 12.44
C ARG A 327 -8.51 7.78 12.32
N GLN A 328 -7.69 8.68 11.76
CA GLN A 328 -6.26 8.43 11.54
C GLN A 328 -6.00 7.13 10.76
N HIS A 329 -6.95 6.74 9.91
CA HIS A 329 -6.86 5.57 9.05
C HIS A 329 -6.16 5.89 7.75
N PHE A 330 -5.74 4.86 7.04
CA PHE A 330 -5.18 4.99 5.68
C PHE A 330 -6.30 4.76 4.67
N VAL A 331 -6.27 5.53 3.58
CA VAL A 331 -7.20 5.34 2.47
C VAL A 331 -6.38 4.90 1.26
N VAL A 332 -6.82 3.81 0.61
CA VAL A 332 -6.22 3.30 -0.63
C VAL A 332 -7.28 3.35 -1.73
N ALA A 333 -7.07 4.15 -2.76
CA ALA A 333 -7.92 4.20 -3.94
C ALA A 333 -7.34 3.30 -5.03
N GLY A 334 -8.13 2.30 -5.45
CA GLY A 334 -7.76 1.23 -6.37
C GLY A 334 -7.46 -0.09 -5.66
N LEU A 335 -8.26 -1.14 -5.94
CA LEU A 335 -8.15 -2.49 -5.38
C LEU A 335 -7.60 -3.48 -6.41
N GLY A 336 -6.55 -3.11 -7.12
CA GLY A 336 -5.79 -4.05 -7.95
C GLY A 336 -4.82 -4.90 -7.10
N SER A 337 -3.98 -5.72 -7.75
CA SER A 337 -2.93 -6.52 -7.08
C SER A 337 -2.03 -5.64 -6.21
N PHE A 338 -1.72 -4.44 -6.68
CA PHE A 338 -0.89 -3.49 -5.95
C PHE A 338 -1.63 -2.85 -4.76
N GLY A 339 -2.87 -2.41 -4.96
CA GLY A 339 -3.68 -1.80 -3.90
C GLY A 339 -3.97 -2.73 -2.74
N ILE A 340 -4.35 -4.00 -3.02
CA ILE A 340 -4.58 -4.99 -1.97
C ILE A 340 -3.30 -5.33 -1.21
N ARG A 341 -2.14 -5.35 -1.90
CA ARG A 341 -0.85 -5.60 -1.25
C ARG A 341 -0.46 -4.47 -0.29
N VAL A 342 -0.58 -3.21 -0.72
CA VAL A 342 -0.35 -2.04 0.14
C VAL A 342 -1.31 -2.03 1.33
N ALA A 343 -2.61 -2.28 1.09
CA ALA A 343 -3.62 -2.33 2.14
C ALA A 343 -3.36 -3.47 3.14
N GLY A 344 -2.95 -4.66 2.67
CA GLY A 344 -2.56 -5.79 3.50
C GLY A 344 -1.36 -5.46 4.39
N MET A 345 -0.29 -4.92 3.83
CA MET A 345 0.92 -4.53 4.59
C MET A 345 0.61 -3.49 5.68
N LEU A 346 -0.26 -2.53 5.41
CA LEU A 346 -0.70 -1.54 6.41
C LEU A 346 -1.53 -2.22 7.53
N THR A 347 -2.40 -3.16 7.16
CA THR A 347 -3.22 -3.92 8.11
C THR A 347 -2.36 -4.83 8.99
N ASP A 348 -1.38 -5.54 8.40
CA ASP A 348 -0.42 -6.39 9.12
C ASP A 348 0.45 -5.56 10.09
N ALA A 349 0.73 -4.30 9.74
CA ALA A 349 1.40 -3.35 10.62
C ALA A 349 0.49 -2.78 11.73
N GLY A 350 -0.78 -3.24 11.82
CA GLY A 350 -1.74 -2.85 12.86
C GLY A 350 -2.50 -1.55 12.58
N HIS A 351 -2.48 -1.06 11.32
CA HIS A 351 -3.17 0.17 10.96
C HIS A 351 -4.57 -0.10 10.41
N SER A 352 -5.49 0.81 10.68
CA SER A 352 -6.82 0.79 10.07
C SER A 352 -6.76 1.29 8.63
N VAL A 353 -7.32 0.52 7.71
CA VAL A 353 -7.33 0.84 6.27
C VAL A 353 -8.75 0.86 5.74
N ALA A 354 -9.05 1.78 4.84
CA ALA A 354 -10.26 1.80 4.02
C ALA A 354 -9.86 1.82 2.54
N VAL A 355 -10.59 1.09 1.71
CA VAL A 355 -10.30 1.01 0.26
C VAL A 355 -11.45 1.60 -0.53
N ILE A 356 -11.13 2.29 -1.63
CA ILE A 356 -12.08 2.74 -2.65
C ILE A 356 -11.83 1.91 -3.91
N GLU A 357 -12.88 1.31 -4.46
CA GLU A 357 -12.81 0.51 -5.68
C GLU A 357 -13.97 0.85 -6.62
N LEU A 358 -13.68 0.97 -7.91
CA LEU A 358 -14.68 1.33 -8.92
C LEU A 358 -15.63 0.15 -9.22
N SER A 359 -15.08 -1.06 -9.35
CA SER A 359 -15.81 -2.24 -9.79
C SER A 359 -16.44 -3.02 -8.64
N GLU A 360 -17.72 -3.36 -8.77
CA GLU A 360 -18.43 -4.24 -7.83
C GLU A 360 -18.05 -5.72 -7.97
N ASP A 361 -17.46 -6.10 -9.10
CA ASP A 361 -17.07 -7.48 -9.43
C ASP A 361 -15.55 -7.70 -9.32
N ASN A 362 -14.85 -6.84 -8.56
CA ASN A 362 -13.41 -6.95 -8.42
C ASN A 362 -13.00 -8.22 -7.67
N ARG A 363 -12.09 -9.00 -8.26
CA ARG A 363 -11.61 -10.30 -7.72
C ARG A 363 -10.97 -10.21 -6.33
N TYR A 364 -10.48 -9.04 -5.91
CA TYR A 364 -9.82 -8.83 -4.61
C TYR A 364 -10.77 -8.42 -3.49
N LEU A 365 -12.08 -8.29 -3.76
CA LEU A 365 -13.07 -7.96 -2.73
C LEU A 365 -13.16 -9.03 -1.63
N SER A 366 -13.04 -10.31 -2.01
CA SER A 366 -12.98 -11.43 -1.05
C SER A 366 -11.75 -11.34 -0.15
N THR A 367 -10.58 -11.08 -0.72
CA THR A 367 -9.34 -10.90 0.04
C THR A 367 -9.39 -9.70 0.98
N ALA A 368 -9.96 -8.58 0.53
CA ALA A 368 -10.16 -7.42 1.39
C ALA A 368 -11.11 -7.74 2.56
N ALA A 369 -12.17 -8.52 2.32
CA ALA A 369 -13.09 -8.97 3.36
C ALA A 369 -12.42 -9.91 4.38
N GLU A 370 -11.58 -10.85 3.93
CA GLU A 370 -10.78 -11.75 4.78
C GLU A 370 -9.82 -10.97 5.67
N LEU A 371 -9.18 -9.93 5.13
CA LEU A 371 -8.31 -9.01 5.88
C LEU A 371 -9.10 -8.04 6.78
N GLY A 372 -10.45 -8.07 6.73
CA GLY A 372 -11.31 -7.17 7.51
C GLY A 372 -11.32 -5.72 7.03
N ILE A 373 -10.78 -5.45 5.83
CA ILE A 373 -10.66 -4.12 5.23
C ILE A 373 -12.00 -3.72 4.62
N PRO A 374 -12.63 -2.62 5.05
CA PRO A 374 -13.85 -2.11 4.45
C PRO A 374 -13.57 -1.49 3.07
N VAL A 375 -14.43 -1.80 2.09
CA VAL A 375 -14.34 -1.28 0.73
C VAL A 375 -15.54 -0.40 0.41
N ILE A 376 -15.31 0.78 -0.16
CA ILE A 376 -16.33 1.65 -0.75
C ILE A 376 -16.31 1.43 -2.26
N THR A 377 -17.43 1.01 -2.82
CA THR A 377 -17.57 0.96 -4.27
C THR A 377 -17.96 2.34 -4.79
N GLY A 378 -17.18 2.84 -5.73
CA GLY A 378 -17.41 4.12 -6.39
C GLY A 378 -16.17 4.70 -7.06
N ASP A 379 -16.38 5.70 -7.87
CA ASP A 379 -15.33 6.43 -8.56
C ASP A 379 -14.55 7.31 -7.59
N ALA A 380 -13.24 7.12 -7.52
CA ALA A 380 -12.33 7.86 -6.63
C ALA A 380 -12.14 9.34 -7.06
N THR A 381 -12.48 9.71 -8.28
CA THR A 381 -12.46 11.12 -8.74
C THR A 381 -13.61 11.94 -8.17
N LEU A 382 -14.67 11.26 -7.69
CA LEU A 382 -15.86 11.92 -7.17
C LEU A 382 -15.71 12.31 -5.69
N ARG A 383 -16.01 13.58 -5.39
CA ARG A 383 -16.00 14.11 -4.01
C ARG A 383 -16.89 13.32 -3.05
N THR A 384 -18.04 12.82 -3.53
CA THR A 384 -18.98 12.04 -2.73
C THR A 384 -18.39 10.71 -2.29
N THR A 385 -17.63 10.03 -3.15
CA THR A 385 -16.93 8.78 -2.84
C THR A 385 -15.79 9.01 -1.84
N LEU A 386 -14.99 10.05 -2.07
CA LEU A 386 -13.92 10.45 -1.16
C LEU A 386 -14.44 10.89 0.21
N ALA A 387 -15.56 11.61 0.25
CA ALA A 387 -16.21 11.98 1.49
C ALA A 387 -16.74 10.76 2.26
N ALA A 388 -17.27 9.74 1.56
CA ALA A 388 -17.69 8.48 2.16
C ALA A 388 -16.51 7.69 2.77
N ALA A 389 -15.29 7.84 2.22
CA ALA A 389 -14.06 7.30 2.78
C ALA A 389 -13.49 8.13 3.95
N HIS A 390 -14.14 9.23 4.31
CA HIS A 390 -13.68 10.16 5.36
C HIS A 390 -12.22 10.61 5.20
N VAL A 391 -11.81 10.94 3.97
CA VAL A 391 -10.44 11.34 3.62
C VAL A 391 -9.90 12.49 4.46
N GLN A 392 -10.77 13.41 4.92
CA GLN A 392 -10.40 14.54 5.79
C GLN A 392 -9.93 14.11 7.19
N ARG A 393 -10.21 12.87 7.60
CA ARG A 393 -9.81 12.29 8.88
C ARG A 393 -8.75 11.21 8.72
N ALA A 394 -8.30 10.99 7.49
CA ALA A 394 -7.27 10.03 7.16
C ALA A 394 -5.89 10.50 7.70
N ARG A 395 -5.03 9.55 8.00
CA ARG A 395 -3.63 9.78 8.32
C ARG A 395 -2.81 10.03 7.06
N ALA A 396 -3.05 9.23 6.03
CA ALA A 396 -2.46 9.38 4.70
C ALA A 396 -3.34 8.67 3.65
N ILE A 397 -3.15 9.02 2.38
CA ILE A 397 -3.96 8.52 1.28
C ILE A 397 -3.04 8.04 0.16
N ALA A 398 -3.29 6.84 -0.38
CA ALA A 398 -2.63 6.33 -1.57
C ALA A 398 -3.63 6.23 -2.74
N VAL A 399 -3.25 6.74 -3.89
CA VAL A 399 -4.04 6.63 -5.13
C VAL A 399 -3.26 5.73 -6.08
N LEU A 400 -3.75 4.50 -6.27
CA LEU A 400 -3.02 3.37 -6.85
C LEU A 400 -3.77 2.71 -8.01
N THR A 401 -4.64 3.44 -8.72
CA THR A 401 -5.35 2.89 -9.88
C THR A 401 -4.40 2.61 -11.04
N GLU A 402 -4.87 2.00 -12.11
CA GLU A 402 -4.06 1.66 -13.28
C GLU A 402 -3.92 2.83 -14.26
N ASP A 403 -4.67 3.90 -14.09
CA ASP A 403 -4.68 5.06 -14.96
C ASP A 403 -4.02 6.27 -14.29
N ASP A 404 -2.94 6.77 -14.90
CA ASP A 404 -2.17 7.91 -14.41
C ASP A 404 -3.03 9.18 -14.31
N MET A 405 -3.94 9.40 -15.29
CA MET A 405 -4.79 10.60 -15.29
C MET A 405 -5.84 10.56 -14.19
N VAL A 406 -6.45 9.38 -13.96
CA VAL A 406 -7.36 9.15 -12.83
C VAL A 406 -6.63 9.37 -11.49
N ASN A 407 -5.37 8.92 -11.38
CA ASN A 407 -4.58 9.12 -10.17
C ASN A 407 -4.26 10.61 -9.92
N ILE A 408 -3.92 11.35 -10.98
CA ILE A 408 -3.65 12.79 -10.90
C ILE A 408 -4.92 13.56 -10.54
N GLU A 409 -6.03 13.29 -11.23
CA GLU A 409 -7.33 13.93 -10.98
C GLU A 409 -7.79 13.68 -9.53
N THR A 410 -7.78 12.42 -9.09
CA THR A 410 -8.09 12.05 -7.70
C THR A 410 -7.20 12.79 -6.71
N GLY A 411 -5.89 12.87 -6.98
CA GLY A 411 -4.93 13.60 -6.16
C GLY A 411 -5.28 15.09 -6.02
N LEU A 412 -5.69 15.74 -7.10
CA LEU A 412 -6.10 17.15 -7.08
C LEU A 412 -7.39 17.36 -6.29
N VAL A 413 -8.40 16.50 -6.47
CA VAL A 413 -9.65 16.54 -5.69
C VAL A 413 -9.38 16.30 -4.20
N LEU A 414 -8.47 15.38 -3.87
CA LEU A 414 -8.05 15.14 -2.49
C LEU A 414 -7.40 16.36 -1.85
N ARG A 415 -6.53 17.06 -2.56
CA ARG A 415 -5.89 18.29 -2.06
C ARG A 415 -6.91 19.39 -1.78
N GLU A 416 -7.91 19.52 -2.63
CA GLU A 416 -9.00 20.46 -2.39
C GLU A 416 -9.82 20.08 -1.15
N LEU A 417 -10.21 18.81 -1.01
CA LEU A 417 -11.00 18.32 0.12
C LEU A 417 -10.24 18.37 1.47
N THR A 418 -8.91 18.25 1.43
CA THR A 418 -8.06 18.30 2.64
C THR A 418 -7.60 19.71 2.98
N GLY A 419 -7.99 20.73 2.18
CA GLY A 419 -7.64 22.13 2.41
C GLY A 419 -6.20 22.48 2.03
N ALA A 420 -5.50 21.62 1.29
CA ALA A 420 -4.11 21.83 0.93
C ALA A 420 -3.93 22.85 -0.22
N LEU A 421 -4.99 23.21 -0.95
CA LEU A 421 -4.95 24.19 -2.04
C LEU A 421 -5.09 25.63 -1.56
N ASP A 422 -5.81 25.89 -0.46
CA ASP A 422 -6.18 27.24 -0.07
C ASP A 422 -5.07 28.01 0.67
N GLY A 423 -3.99 27.36 1.07
CA GLY A 423 -2.88 28.02 1.80
C GLY A 423 -3.31 28.75 3.10
N SER A 424 -4.58 28.61 3.48
CA SER A 424 -5.24 29.46 4.46
C SER A 424 -4.84 29.19 5.91
N ASP A 425 -4.20 28.06 6.18
CA ASP A 425 -3.72 27.76 7.52
C ASP A 425 -2.44 26.89 7.50
N PRO A 426 -1.25 27.50 7.56
CA PRO A 426 0.02 26.76 7.59
C PRO A 426 0.19 25.90 8.85
N ALA A 427 -0.67 26.06 9.85
CA ALA A 427 -0.63 25.28 11.09
C ALA A 427 -1.38 23.93 10.99
N LYS A 428 -2.19 23.69 9.94
CA LYS A 428 -2.83 22.38 9.75
C LYS A 428 -1.87 21.40 9.10
N PRO A 429 -1.62 20.23 9.74
CA PRO A 429 -0.79 19.20 9.14
C PRO A 429 -1.44 18.74 7.81
N ARG A 430 -0.69 18.84 6.72
CA ARG A 430 -1.13 18.35 5.41
C ARG A 430 -1.20 16.83 5.45
N ILE A 431 -2.33 16.26 5.01
CA ILE A 431 -2.47 14.81 4.87
C ILE A 431 -1.58 14.35 3.71
N PRO A 432 -0.60 13.44 3.93
CA PRO A 432 0.23 12.93 2.86
C PRO A 432 -0.59 12.20 1.80
N ILE A 433 -0.34 12.52 0.52
CA ILE A 433 -0.97 11.87 -0.62
C ILE A 433 0.12 11.22 -1.45
N VAL A 434 0.05 9.90 -1.63
CA VAL A 434 0.97 9.12 -2.46
C VAL A 434 0.26 8.80 -3.77
N LEU A 435 0.84 9.23 -4.89
CA LEU A 435 0.33 8.95 -6.22
C LEU A 435 1.17 7.89 -6.91
N ARG A 436 0.52 6.90 -7.52
CA ARG A 436 1.13 5.99 -8.48
C ARG A 436 1.09 6.63 -9.86
N ILE A 437 2.25 6.74 -10.52
CA ILE A 437 2.35 7.21 -11.90
C ILE A 437 3.32 6.30 -12.65
N TYR A 438 2.89 5.74 -13.77
CA TYR A 438 3.71 4.84 -14.57
C TYR A 438 4.75 5.61 -15.39
N ASP A 439 4.32 6.70 -16.03
CA ASP A 439 5.20 7.53 -16.86
C ASP A 439 6.10 8.41 -15.99
N LYS A 440 7.42 8.22 -16.13
CA LYS A 440 8.41 8.96 -15.36
C LYS A 440 8.41 10.46 -15.66
N ALA A 441 8.20 10.85 -16.93
CA ALA A 441 8.19 12.26 -17.32
C ALA A 441 6.95 12.96 -16.76
N VAL A 442 5.79 12.29 -16.83
CA VAL A 442 4.54 12.76 -16.22
C VAL A 442 4.70 12.83 -14.70
N GLY A 443 5.26 11.82 -14.06
CA GLY A 443 5.50 11.80 -12.62
C GLY A 443 6.40 12.94 -12.14
N ALA A 444 7.47 13.22 -12.89
CA ALA A 444 8.37 14.35 -12.62
C ALA A 444 7.67 15.71 -12.79
N ALA A 445 6.82 15.84 -13.81
CA ALA A 445 6.04 17.04 -14.05
C ALA A 445 4.99 17.26 -12.94
N VAL A 446 4.28 16.21 -12.55
CA VAL A 446 3.30 16.23 -11.45
C VAL A 446 3.95 16.63 -10.13
N GLY A 447 5.12 16.06 -9.81
CA GLY A 447 5.87 16.44 -8.62
C GLY A 447 6.29 17.91 -8.62
N ARG A 448 6.77 18.42 -9.77
CA ARG A 448 7.29 19.78 -9.89
C ARG A 448 6.20 20.85 -9.98
N TRP A 449 5.19 20.63 -10.82
CA TRP A 449 4.20 21.65 -11.15
C TRP A 449 2.95 21.58 -10.29
N LEU A 450 2.62 20.39 -9.80
CA LEU A 450 1.46 20.17 -8.94
C LEU A 450 1.85 19.94 -7.47
N ASP A 451 3.12 20.09 -7.09
CA ASP A 451 3.64 20.01 -5.70
C ASP A 451 3.22 18.71 -4.98
N PHE A 452 3.24 17.57 -5.68
CA PHE A 452 3.07 16.26 -5.04
C PHE A 452 4.42 15.70 -4.60
N ASN A 453 4.64 15.64 -3.29
CA ASN A 453 5.92 15.19 -2.70
C ASN A 453 6.15 13.68 -2.81
N HIS A 454 5.08 12.89 -2.99
CA HIS A 454 5.15 11.44 -3.00
C HIS A 454 4.53 10.87 -4.27
N VAL A 455 5.24 10.99 -5.38
CA VAL A 455 4.93 10.29 -6.63
C VAL A 455 5.79 9.04 -6.71
N ARG A 456 5.20 7.88 -6.99
CA ARG A 456 5.89 6.58 -7.08
C ARG A 456 5.57 5.89 -8.39
N SER A 457 6.61 5.48 -9.10
CA SER A 457 6.49 4.64 -10.28
C SER A 457 6.75 3.19 -9.91
N THR A 458 5.74 2.33 -10.06
CA THR A 458 5.89 0.89 -9.85
C THR A 458 6.84 0.27 -10.86
N VAL A 459 6.90 0.82 -12.07
CA VAL A 459 7.80 0.41 -13.14
C VAL A 459 9.25 0.69 -12.75
N ASP A 460 9.56 1.93 -12.34
CA ASP A 460 10.92 2.31 -11.93
C ASP A 460 11.40 1.53 -10.70
N LEU A 461 10.50 1.16 -9.79
CA LEU A 461 10.83 0.37 -8.61
C LEU A 461 11.07 -1.12 -8.94
N ALA A 462 10.35 -1.67 -9.92
CA ALA A 462 10.46 -3.08 -10.30
C ALA A 462 11.56 -3.34 -11.34
N THR A 463 11.80 -2.44 -12.30
CA THR A 463 12.76 -2.62 -13.40
C THR A 463 14.13 -3.12 -12.94
N PRO A 464 14.77 -2.56 -11.89
CA PRO A 464 16.07 -3.02 -11.41
C PRO A 464 16.09 -4.49 -11.00
N TRP A 465 14.98 -5.00 -10.45
CA TRP A 465 14.85 -6.39 -10.05
C TRP A 465 14.85 -7.34 -11.25
N PHE A 466 14.08 -7.00 -12.29
CA PHE A 466 14.02 -7.80 -13.51
C PHE A 466 15.36 -7.84 -14.24
N ILE A 467 16.01 -6.69 -14.39
CA ILE A 467 17.32 -6.61 -15.04
C ILE A 467 18.39 -7.30 -14.19
N GLY A 468 18.42 -7.04 -12.89
CA GLY A 468 19.34 -7.67 -11.96
C GLY A 468 19.23 -9.19 -12.01
N ALA A 469 18.02 -9.72 -11.89
CA ALA A 469 17.75 -11.15 -11.95
C ALA A 469 18.14 -11.76 -13.31
N ALA A 470 17.86 -11.08 -14.43
CA ALA A 470 18.28 -11.53 -15.77
C ALA A 470 19.80 -11.57 -15.91
N MET A 471 20.49 -10.65 -15.27
CA MET A 471 21.97 -10.60 -15.24
C MET A 471 22.58 -11.57 -14.22
N GLY A 472 21.78 -12.30 -13.46
CA GLY A 472 22.24 -13.25 -12.44
C GLY A 472 22.73 -12.60 -11.16
N LEU A 473 22.17 -11.47 -10.81
CA LEU A 473 22.52 -10.66 -9.66
C LEU A 473 21.50 -10.86 -8.54
N ASP A 474 21.96 -10.80 -7.30
CA ASP A 474 21.11 -10.81 -6.13
C ASP A 474 20.70 -9.36 -5.83
N VAL A 475 19.53 -8.94 -6.33
CA VAL A 475 18.93 -7.68 -5.90
C VAL A 475 18.31 -7.89 -4.53
N LEU A 476 18.75 -7.10 -3.54
CA LEU A 476 18.37 -7.25 -2.15
C LEU A 476 17.32 -6.23 -1.72
N GLY A 477 17.28 -5.09 -2.41
CA GLY A 477 16.31 -4.05 -2.14
C GLY A 477 16.47 -2.85 -3.07
N THR A 478 15.39 -2.12 -3.25
CA THR A 478 15.35 -0.85 -3.95
C THR A 478 14.68 0.19 -3.06
N PHE A 479 15.14 1.42 -3.11
CA PHE A 479 14.55 2.55 -2.43
C PHE A 479 14.76 3.83 -3.24
N SER A 480 14.00 4.86 -2.93
CA SER A 480 14.07 6.14 -3.64
C SER A 480 14.64 7.24 -2.76
N VAL A 481 15.55 8.03 -3.30
CA VAL A 481 16.03 9.27 -2.68
C VAL A 481 15.68 10.43 -3.61
N GLY A 482 14.72 11.24 -3.20
CA GLY A 482 14.10 12.20 -4.12
C GLY A 482 13.40 11.48 -5.26
N GLN A 483 13.79 11.79 -6.49
CA GLN A 483 13.26 11.14 -7.71
C GLN A 483 14.24 10.12 -8.31
N ARG A 484 15.34 9.78 -7.61
CA ARG A 484 16.30 8.78 -8.07
C ARG A 484 16.11 7.46 -7.36
N SER A 485 16.10 6.37 -8.12
CA SER A 485 16.04 5.00 -7.60
C SER A 485 17.44 4.50 -7.29
N PHE A 486 17.61 4.00 -6.10
CA PHE A 486 18.81 3.34 -5.59
C PHE A 486 18.53 1.85 -5.43
N MET A 487 19.57 1.06 -5.60
CA MET A 487 19.51 -0.39 -5.42
C MET A 487 20.60 -0.84 -4.45
N VAL A 488 20.28 -1.85 -3.66
CA VAL A 488 21.25 -2.65 -2.93
C VAL A 488 21.32 -4.01 -3.62
N GLY A 489 22.51 -4.44 -3.97
CA GLY A 489 22.70 -5.72 -4.66
C GLY A 489 23.94 -6.45 -4.19
N GLY A 490 23.89 -7.78 -4.29
CA GLY A 490 24.99 -8.70 -4.04
C GLY A 490 25.66 -9.14 -5.34
N VAL A 491 26.99 -9.15 -5.39
CA VAL A 491 27.75 -9.75 -6.48
C VAL A 491 28.85 -10.64 -5.95
N ARG A 492 28.93 -11.84 -6.48
CA ARG A 492 30.04 -12.76 -6.19
C ARG A 492 31.18 -12.52 -7.17
N VAL A 493 32.38 -12.25 -6.66
CA VAL A 493 33.59 -12.10 -7.45
C VAL A 493 33.96 -13.44 -8.06
N GLN A 494 33.88 -13.52 -9.40
CA GLN A 494 34.30 -14.73 -10.12
C GLN A 494 35.81 -14.68 -10.40
N PRO A 495 36.51 -15.84 -10.42
CA PRO A 495 37.88 -15.89 -10.89
C PRO A 495 37.99 -15.33 -12.29
N ASP A 496 39.04 -14.58 -12.57
CA ASP A 496 39.32 -13.91 -13.87
C ASP A 496 38.27 -12.88 -14.29
N SER A 497 37.37 -12.45 -13.36
CA SER A 497 36.48 -11.33 -13.62
C SER A 497 37.21 -9.99 -13.52
N ARG A 498 36.62 -8.93 -14.04
CA ARG A 498 37.18 -7.58 -13.92
C ARG A 498 37.17 -7.02 -12.48
N LEU A 499 36.50 -7.69 -11.55
CA LEU A 499 36.51 -7.34 -10.13
C LEU A 499 37.64 -8.06 -9.37
N ASP A 500 38.17 -9.17 -9.90
CA ASP A 500 39.25 -9.93 -9.29
C ASP A 500 40.53 -9.08 -9.21
N GLY A 501 41.06 -8.91 -7.99
CA GLY A 501 42.24 -8.11 -7.72
C GLY A 501 41.99 -6.58 -7.67
N LEU A 502 40.78 -6.09 -7.94
CA LEU A 502 40.44 -4.67 -7.91
C LEU A 502 40.34 -4.17 -6.46
N ARG A 503 40.71 -2.90 -6.22
CA ARG A 503 40.48 -2.25 -4.93
C ARG A 503 39.14 -1.52 -4.91
N ILE A 504 38.53 -1.37 -3.74
CA ILE A 504 37.29 -0.59 -3.58
C ILE A 504 37.44 0.84 -4.11
N ALA A 505 38.62 1.45 -3.95
CA ALA A 505 38.89 2.81 -4.47
C ALA A 505 38.81 2.91 -5.99
N GLU A 506 38.92 1.80 -6.71
CA GLU A 506 38.93 1.71 -8.17
C GLU A 506 37.53 1.41 -8.76
N LEU A 507 36.53 1.18 -7.88
CA LEU A 507 35.13 1.13 -8.29
C LEU A 507 34.62 2.52 -8.70
N SER A 508 33.45 2.56 -9.35
CA SER A 508 32.72 3.80 -9.62
C SER A 508 32.55 4.64 -8.35
N THR A 509 32.77 5.94 -8.46
CA THR A 509 32.54 6.87 -7.34
C THR A 509 31.06 6.97 -6.94
N LEU A 510 30.17 6.52 -7.80
CA LEU A 510 28.71 6.50 -7.59
C LEU A 510 28.20 5.19 -6.98
N THR A 511 29.11 4.23 -6.69
CA THR A 511 28.78 2.96 -6.05
C THR A 511 29.56 2.83 -4.75
N ARG A 512 28.88 2.35 -3.70
CA ARG A 512 29.49 2.14 -2.38
C ARG A 512 29.39 0.68 -1.97
N VAL A 513 30.51 0.10 -1.53
CA VAL A 513 30.55 -1.21 -0.87
C VAL A 513 30.13 -1.01 0.59
N ILE A 514 29.05 -1.67 1.01
CA ILE A 514 28.53 -1.62 2.38
C ILE A 514 29.01 -2.79 3.22
N ALA A 515 29.23 -3.95 2.58
CA ALA A 515 29.79 -5.12 3.23
C ALA A 515 30.51 -6.03 2.24
N ILE A 516 31.45 -6.84 2.73
CA ILE A 516 32.10 -7.93 2.00
C ILE A 516 31.94 -9.19 2.83
N GLU A 517 31.37 -10.22 2.25
CA GLU A 517 31.29 -11.56 2.83
C GLU A 517 32.34 -12.45 2.18
N ARG A 518 33.21 -13.02 2.98
CA ARG A 518 34.24 -14.01 2.58
C ARG A 518 33.82 -15.39 3.02
N ASP A 519 34.07 -16.40 2.22
CA ASP A 519 33.64 -17.78 2.49
C ASP A 519 33.88 -18.18 3.96
N GLY A 520 32.79 -18.45 4.70
CA GLY A 520 32.79 -18.94 6.07
C GLY A 520 33.14 -17.93 7.17
N ARG A 521 33.19 -16.62 6.85
CA ARG A 521 33.46 -15.54 7.80
C ARG A 521 32.27 -14.61 7.95
N GLU A 522 32.18 -13.92 9.09
CA GLU A 522 31.21 -12.81 9.22
C GLU A 522 31.51 -11.70 8.20
N ALA A 523 30.45 -11.06 7.69
CA ALA A 523 30.57 -9.99 6.73
C ALA A 523 31.35 -8.79 7.33
N GLU A 524 32.42 -8.38 6.65
CA GLU A 524 33.16 -7.15 6.97
C GLU A 524 32.32 -5.94 6.57
N LEU A 525 31.89 -5.15 7.55
CA LEU A 525 31.04 -3.98 7.33
C LEU A 525 31.87 -2.73 7.07
N ASN A 526 31.44 -1.89 6.13
CA ASN A 526 32.12 -0.65 5.74
C ASN A 526 33.62 -0.86 5.50
N PRO A 527 34.01 -1.76 4.57
CA PRO A 527 35.39 -2.10 4.33
C PRO A 527 36.22 -0.86 3.89
N ARG A 528 37.53 -0.93 4.08
CA ARG A 528 38.43 0.17 3.74
C ARG A 528 38.54 0.33 2.23
N ARG A 529 38.82 1.54 1.76
CA ARG A 529 38.97 1.84 0.33
C ARG A 529 40.14 1.10 -0.34
N ASP A 530 41.15 0.68 0.42
CA ASP A 530 42.32 -0.09 -0.01
C ASP A 530 42.10 -1.61 0.02
N THR A 531 40.93 -2.09 0.50
CA THR A 531 40.57 -3.51 0.47
C THR A 531 40.52 -4.01 -0.97
N VAL A 532 41.21 -5.12 -1.22
CA VAL A 532 41.27 -5.82 -2.51
C VAL A 532 40.21 -6.91 -2.53
N PHE A 533 39.52 -7.06 -3.65
CA PHE A 533 38.55 -8.13 -3.88
C PHE A 533 39.27 -9.42 -4.28
N GLU A 534 38.81 -10.52 -3.71
CA GLU A 534 39.33 -11.85 -3.98
C GLU A 534 38.25 -12.73 -4.63
N PRO A 535 38.62 -13.70 -5.48
CA PRO A 535 37.66 -14.66 -6.02
C PRO A 535 36.92 -15.40 -4.90
N GLY A 536 35.60 -15.45 -4.98
CA GLY A 536 34.74 -16.04 -3.95
C GLY A 536 34.13 -15.03 -2.99
N ASP A 537 34.66 -13.79 -2.90
CA ASP A 537 34.04 -12.72 -2.12
C ASP A 537 32.63 -12.40 -2.65
N THR A 538 31.68 -12.16 -1.73
CA THR A 538 30.39 -11.57 -2.06
C THR A 538 30.39 -10.12 -1.63
N LEU A 539 30.29 -9.22 -2.60
CA LEU A 539 30.28 -7.78 -2.38
C LEU A 539 28.82 -7.30 -2.28
N TYR A 540 28.48 -6.59 -1.21
CA TYR A 540 27.21 -5.93 -1.07
C TYR A 540 27.36 -4.44 -1.37
N LEU A 541 26.66 -3.98 -2.40
CA LEU A 541 26.84 -2.69 -3.03
C LEU A 541 25.56 -1.87 -2.97
N VAL A 542 25.68 -0.56 -2.79
CA VAL A 542 24.57 0.40 -2.89
C VAL A 542 24.93 1.53 -3.82
N GLY A 543 23.99 1.97 -4.64
CA GLY A 543 24.16 3.10 -5.56
C GLY A 543 22.96 3.31 -6.46
N PRO A 544 22.98 4.34 -7.32
CA PRO A 544 22.05 4.46 -8.43
C PRO A 544 22.10 3.20 -9.28
N TYR A 545 20.94 2.68 -9.65
CA TYR A 545 20.87 1.34 -10.19
C TYR A 545 21.66 1.16 -11.51
N HIS A 546 21.76 2.17 -12.38
CA HIS A 546 22.55 2.09 -13.62
C HIS A 546 24.04 1.84 -13.34
N GLU A 547 24.61 2.58 -12.39
CA GLU A 547 26.01 2.46 -11.99
C GLU A 547 26.29 1.11 -11.33
N LEU A 548 25.31 0.65 -10.56
CA LEU A 548 25.40 -0.64 -9.90
C LEU A 548 25.38 -1.78 -10.93
N LEU A 549 24.51 -1.72 -11.93
CA LEU A 549 24.47 -2.69 -13.02
C LEU A 549 25.80 -2.77 -13.77
N GLU A 550 26.44 -1.65 -14.06
CA GLU A 550 27.76 -1.66 -14.71
C GLU A 550 28.84 -2.31 -13.82
N THR A 551 28.83 -1.98 -12.51
CA THR A 551 29.75 -2.59 -11.55
C THR A 551 29.54 -4.11 -11.47
N LEU A 552 28.29 -4.54 -11.44
CA LEU A 552 27.91 -5.94 -11.40
C LEU A 552 28.33 -6.70 -12.67
N ARG A 553 28.20 -6.09 -13.85
CA ARG A 553 28.71 -6.67 -15.10
C ARG A 553 30.22 -6.92 -15.07
N ARG A 554 30.98 -6.06 -14.40
CA ARG A 554 32.43 -6.27 -14.21
C ARG A 554 32.74 -7.49 -13.35
N GLY A 555 31.80 -7.90 -12.47
CA GLY A 555 31.91 -9.11 -11.64
C GLY A 555 31.70 -10.42 -12.38
N GLN A 556 31.09 -10.39 -13.56
CA GLN A 556 30.93 -11.58 -14.38
C GLN A 556 32.24 -11.93 -15.11
N ARG A 557 32.47 -13.22 -15.37
CA ARG A 557 33.65 -13.67 -16.15
C ARG A 557 33.72 -12.91 -17.45
N SER A 558 34.89 -12.37 -17.79
CA SER A 558 35.15 -11.92 -19.14
C SER A 558 34.97 -13.12 -20.07
N ALA A 559 34.07 -13.05 -21.05
CA ALA A 559 34.00 -14.05 -22.09
C ALA A 559 35.42 -14.15 -22.68
N THR A 560 36.03 -15.30 -22.52
CA THR A 560 37.36 -15.60 -23.06
C THR A 560 37.32 -15.28 -24.54
N ARG A 561 38.16 -14.33 -24.99
CA ARG A 561 38.46 -14.16 -26.41
C ARG A 561 39.15 -15.45 -26.84
N GLY A 562 38.39 -16.39 -27.38
CA GLY A 562 38.86 -17.48 -28.15
C GLY A 562 38.94 -17.08 -29.62
#